data_92002c332893dfe4aef3855534f015b3
#
_entry.id   92002c332893dfe4aef3855534f015b3
#
_cell.length_a   1.000
_cell.length_b   1.000
_cell.length_c   1.000
_cell.angle_alpha   90.00
_cell.angle_beta   90.00
_cell.angle_gamma   90.00
#
_symmetry.space_group_name_H-M   'P 1'
#
loop_
_entity.id
_entity.type
_entity.pdbx_description
1 polymer ?
#
loop_
_entity_poly.entity_id
_entity_poly.type
_entity_poly.pdbx_seq_one_letter_code
_entity_poly.pdbx_strand_id
1 'polypeptide(L)'
;MADIIQIRRDTALSWGTINPVLADGELGFETDSKKGKIGNGITAWNSLTYSFTALGGYLGIPQNIKSTAYTLVIGDSGTHIFHPSADTTARVWTIPSNASVPFPIGTAITFVNQNGAGVLTIAITTDIMRLAGAGTLGSRTLNPNGVATALKITATEWIISGSNLT
;
A
#
# COMPACT_ATOMS: atom_id res chain seq x y z
N MET A 1 -40.71 4.42 -15.83
CA MET A 1 -40.38 3.95 -14.44
C MET A 1 -38.91 3.59 -14.49
N ALA A 2 -38.07 4.11 -13.60
CA ALA A 2 -36.65 3.74 -13.56
C ALA A 2 -36.54 2.36 -12.89
N ASP A 3 -35.95 1.38 -13.55
CA ASP A 3 -35.70 0.07 -12.99
C ASP A 3 -34.59 0.17 -11.93
N ILE A 4 -34.88 -0.30 -10.72
CA ILE A 4 -33.90 -0.32 -9.62
C ILE A 4 -33.27 -1.71 -9.59
N ILE A 5 -31.98 -1.79 -9.90
CA ILE A 5 -31.19 -3.01 -9.71
C ILE A 5 -30.61 -2.97 -8.28
N GLN A 6 -31.00 -3.92 -7.44
CA GLN A 6 -30.42 -4.08 -6.10
C GLN A 6 -29.37 -5.21 -6.12
N ILE A 7 -28.17 -4.89 -5.68
CA ILE A 7 -27.13 -5.89 -5.42
C ILE A 7 -27.40 -6.62 -4.11
N ARG A 8 -26.91 -7.85 -3.98
CA ARG A 8 -26.98 -8.60 -2.74
C ARG A 8 -26.18 -7.89 -1.64
N ARG A 9 -26.85 -7.62 -0.50
CA ARG A 9 -26.26 -6.79 0.57
C ARG A 9 -26.70 -7.25 1.95
N ASP A 10 -25.81 -7.13 2.93
CA ASP A 10 -26.08 -7.40 4.34
C ASP A 10 -25.01 -6.70 5.19
N THR A 11 -25.04 -6.86 6.51
CA THR A 11 -23.96 -6.39 7.40
C THR A 11 -22.74 -7.30 7.29
N ALA A 12 -21.54 -6.80 7.61
CA ALA A 12 -20.31 -7.57 7.64
C ALA A 12 -20.43 -8.80 8.55
N LEU A 13 -21.12 -8.66 9.72
CA LEU A 13 -21.37 -9.75 10.65
C LEU A 13 -22.24 -10.84 10.02
N SER A 14 -23.32 -10.46 9.35
CA SER A 14 -24.24 -11.40 8.69
C SER A 14 -23.54 -12.15 7.56
N TRP A 15 -22.80 -11.45 6.69
CA TRP A 15 -21.98 -12.07 5.66
C TRP A 15 -20.96 -13.06 6.22
N GLY A 16 -20.28 -12.69 7.32
CA GLY A 16 -19.30 -13.55 7.98
C GLY A 16 -19.91 -14.81 8.60
N THR A 17 -21.13 -14.70 9.15
CA THR A 17 -21.85 -15.81 9.79
C THR A 17 -22.41 -16.79 8.75
N ILE A 18 -23.04 -16.27 7.69
CA ILE A 18 -23.63 -17.09 6.62
C ILE A 18 -22.54 -17.69 5.74
N ASN A 19 -21.46 -16.95 5.52
CA ASN A 19 -20.28 -17.34 4.74
C ASN A 19 -20.61 -17.99 3.38
N PRO A 20 -21.46 -17.40 2.52
CA PRO A 20 -21.89 -18.02 1.28
C PRO A 20 -20.77 -18.04 0.23
N VAL A 21 -20.88 -18.96 -0.73
CA VAL A 21 -20.16 -18.89 -1.99
C VAL A 21 -20.99 -18.02 -2.94
N LEU A 22 -20.45 -16.89 -3.36
CA LEU A 22 -21.08 -16.05 -4.38
C LEU A 22 -20.83 -16.64 -5.77
N ALA A 23 -21.81 -16.51 -6.68
CA ALA A 23 -21.63 -16.90 -8.07
C ALA A 23 -20.46 -16.11 -8.71
N ASP A 24 -19.93 -16.62 -9.81
CA ASP A 24 -18.86 -15.92 -10.54
C ASP A 24 -19.38 -14.59 -11.08
N GLY A 25 -18.70 -13.49 -10.71
CA GLY A 25 -19.12 -12.12 -11.02
C GLY A 25 -20.23 -11.55 -10.12
N GLU A 26 -20.79 -12.32 -9.20
CA GLU A 26 -21.82 -11.81 -8.27
C GLU A 26 -21.21 -10.79 -7.29
N LEU A 27 -21.84 -9.61 -7.17
CA LEU A 27 -21.41 -8.56 -6.27
C LEU A 27 -22.12 -8.68 -4.91
N GLY A 28 -21.35 -8.86 -3.85
CA GLY A 28 -21.80 -8.77 -2.46
C GLY A 28 -21.34 -7.46 -1.81
N PHE A 29 -22.24 -6.80 -1.06
CA PHE A 29 -21.97 -5.50 -0.43
C PHE A 29 -22.27 -5.52 1.06
N GLU A 30 -21.35 -5.03 1.87
CA GLU A 30 -21.54 -4.81 3.31
C GLU A 30 -22.12 -3.42 3.56
N THR A 31 -23.31 -3.38 4.15
CA THR A 31 -24.06 -2.14 4.35
C THR A 31 -23.51 -1.25 5.48
N ASP A 32 -22.82 -1.85 6.44
CA ASP A 32 -22.19 -1.18 7.59
C ASP A 32 -20.76 -0.73 7.28
N SER A 33 -19.91 -1.60 6.76
CA SER A 33 -18.50 -1.30 6.44
C SER A 33 -18.31 -0.61 5.08
N LYS A 34 -19.35 -0.59 4.22
CA LYS A 34 -19.32 -0.07 2.84
C LYS A 34 -18.29 -0.75 1.93
N LYS A 35 -17.94 -1.98 2.24
CA LYS A 35 -17.02 -2.81 1.46
C LYS A 35 -17.78 -3.76 0.55
N GLY A 36 -17.11 -4.23 -0.50
CA GLY A 36 -17.71 -5.22 -1.39
C GLY A 36 -16.71 -6.24 -1.90
N LYS A 37 -17.22 -7.42 -2.22
CA LYS A 37 -16.49 -8.54 -2.79
C LYS A 37 -17.20 -9.00 -4.07
N ILE A 38 -16.41 -9.51 -5.01
CA ILE A 38 -16.92 -10.13 -6.25
C ILE A 38 -16.71 -11.63 -6.12
N GLY A 39 -17.76 -12.41 -6.31
CA GLY A 39 -17.73 -13.86 -6.30
C GLY A 39 -16.89 -14.43 -7.44
N ASN A 40 -16.32 -15.60 -7.22
CA ASN A 40 -15.63 -16.41 -8.23
C ASN A 40 -16.25 -17.81 -8.40
N GLY A 41 -17.44 -18.02 -7.89
CA GLY A 41 -18.19 -19.28 -7.97
C GLY A 41 -17.67 -20.43 -7.11
N ILE A 42 -16.55 -20.25 -6.39
CA ILE A 42 -15.85 -21.35 -5.69
C ILE A 42 -15.52 -20.97 -4.24
N THR A 43 -15.06 -19.75 -4.00
CA THR A 43 -14.53 -19.31 -2.70
C THR A 43 -15.64 -18.74 -1.83
N ALA A 44 -15.73 -19.22 -0.58
CA ALA A 44 -16.68 -18.71 0.40
C ALA A 44 -16.32 -17.26 0.82
N TRP A 45 -17.34 -16.49 1.23
CA TRP A 45 -17.23 -15.07 1.55
C TRP A 45 -16.03 -14.70 2.42
N ASN A 46 -15.80 -15.43 3.51
CA ASN A 46 -14.72 -15.11 4.45
C ASN A 46 -13.31 -15.22 3.84
N SER A 47 -13.16 -16.05 2.82
CA SER A 47 -11.89 -16.28 2.12
C SER A 47 -11.72 -15.44 0.85
N LEU A 48 -12.79 -14.77 0.37
CA LEU A 48 -12.71 -13.81 -0.73
C LEU A 48 -12.02 -12.53 -0.26
N THR A 49 -11.17 -11.97 -1.09
CA THR A 49 -10.60 -10.64 -0.89
C THR A 49 -11.64 -9.55 -1.18
N TYR A 50 -11.54 -8.41 -0.49
CA TYR A 50 -12.35 -7.26 -0.86
C TYR A 50 -11.92 -6.72 -2.22
N SER A 51 -12.88 -6.54 -3.13
CA SER A 51 -12.66 -5.96 -4.46
C SER A 51 -12.66 -4.43 -4.41
N PHE A 52 -13.36 -3.87 -3.43
CA PHE A 52 -13.35 -2.44 -3.13
C PHE A 52 -13.69 -2.21 -1.65
N THR A 53 -13.18 -1.12 -1.11
CA THR A 53 -13.41 -0.70 0.28
C THR A 53 -14.05 0.68 0.27
N ALA A 54 -15.01 0.89 1.19
CA ALA A 54 -15.76 2.12 1.40
C ALA A 54 -15.91 3.04 0.18
N LEU A 55 -17.11 3.19 -0.29
CA LEU A 55 -17.49 4.16 -1.34
C LEU A 55 -17.49 5.59 -0.77
N GLY A 56 -16.54 5.93 -0.03
CA GLY A 56 -16.28 7.28 0.39
C GLY A 56 -14.88 7.52 -0.06
N GLY A 57 -14.68 8.52 -0.82
CA GLY A 57 -13.40 8.86 -1.35
C GLY A 57 -12.26 8.54 -0.40
N TYR A 58 -11.15 8.32 -0.94
CA TYR A 58 -9.91 8.03 -0.26
C TYR A 58 -9.69 9.05 0.88
N LEU A 59 -9.91 8.62 2.12
CA LEU A 59 -9.86 9.48 3.29
C LEU A 59 -8.42 9.76 3.76
N GLY A 60 -7.42 9.15 3.12
CA GLY A 60 -6.01 9.34 3.45
C GLY A 60 -5.13 8.20 2.93
N ILE A 61 -3.83 8.42 2.89
CA ILE A 61 -2.85 7.38 2.55
C ILE A 61 -2.72 6.42 3.73
N PRO A 62 -3.04 5.11 3.60
CA PRO A 62 -2.95 4.16 4.71
C PRO A 62 -1.55 4.13 5.30
N GLN A 63 -1.47 4.09 6.64
CA GLN A 63 -0.21 4.06 7.36
C GLN A 63 0.24 2.63 7.65
N ASN A 64 1.52 2.33 7.36
CA ASN A 64 2.21 1.11 7.75
C ASN A 64 3.37 1.47 8.70
N ILE A 65 3.20 1.23 10.02
CA ILE A 65 4.21 1.58 11.02
C ILE A 65 5.30 0.52 11.05
N LYS A 66 6.56 0.94 10.98
CA LYS A 66 7.72 0.05 11.05
C LYS A 66 8.78 0.61 12.00
N SER A 67 9.20 -0.24 12.95
CA SER A 67 10.29 0.03 13.91
C SER A 67 11.43 -1.00 13.79
N THR A 68 11.52 -1.68 12.65
CA THR A 68 12.57 -2.67 12.35
C THR A 68 13.05 -2.50 10.92
N ALA A 69 14.11 -3.21 10.52
CA ALA A 69 14.45 -3.37 9.12
C ALA A 69 13.25 -3.98 8.38
N TYR A 70 12.98 -3.50 7.17
CA TYR A 70 11.79 -3.89 6.42
C TYR A 70 12.07 -4.00 4.92
N THR A 71 11.60 -5.06 4.30
CA THR A 71 11.55 -5.17 2.84
C THR A 71 10.13 -4.97 2.39
N LEU A 72 9.92 -4.04 1.45
CA LEU A 72 8.60 -3.68 0.95
C LEU A 72 7.92 -4.86 0.27
N VAL A 73 6.61 -4.95 0.44
CA VAL A 73 5.74 -5.96 -0.17
C VAL A 73 4.71 -5.31 -1.09
N ILE A 74 4.07 -6.08 -1.95
CA ILE A 74 3.10 -5.57 -2.94
C ILE A 74 1.97 -4.75 -2.29
N GLY A 75 1.58 -5.08 -1.05
CA GLY A 75 0.56 -4.38 -0.29
C GLY A 75 0.95 -2.98 0.20
N ASP A 76 2.23 -2.58 0.05
CA ASP A 76 2.69 -1.23 0.38
C ASP A 76 2.41 -0.22 -0.74
N SER A 77 1.95 -0.69 -1.90
CA SER A 77 1.54 0.19 -3.00
C SER A 77 0.45 1.16 -2.56
N GLY A 78 0.68 2.46 -2.73
CA GLY A 78 -0.28 3.50 -2.33
C GLY A 78 -0.37 3.75 -0.82
N THR A 79 0.59 3.28 -0.02
CA THR A 79 0.65 3.52 1.43
C THR A 79 1.74 4.52 1.80
N HIS A 80 1.75 4.96 3.06
CA HIS A 80 2.93 5.56 3.64
C HIS A 80 3.51 4.68 4.76
N ILE A 81 4.83 4.47 4.70
CA ILE A 81 5.55 3.72 5.72
C ILE A 81 6.12 4.71 6.72
N PHE A 82 5.78 4.52 7.99
CA PHE A 82 6.05 5.47 9.05
C PHE A 82 7.07 4.94 10.04
N HIS A 83 8.17 5.69 10.25
CA HIS A 83 9.18 5.45 11.27
C HIS A 83 8.88 6.34 12.48
N PRO A 84 8.42 5.75 13.61
CA PRO A 84 7.98 6.54 14.76
C PRO A 84 9.15 7.06 15.58
N SER A 85 8.98 8.19 16.26
CA SER A 85 9.96 8.81 17.15
C SER A 85 10.40 7.92 18.32
N ALA A 86 9.58 6.94 18.71
CA ALA A 86 9.93 5.95 19.73
C ALA A 86 11.06 5.00 19.29
N ASP A 87 11.31 4.85 17.98
CA ASP A 87 12.42 4.07 17.46
C ASP A 87 13.57 5.00 17.03
N THR A 88 14.52 5.21 17.94
CA THR A 88 15.71 6.04 17.70
C THR A 88 16.84 5.29 16.96
N THR A 89 16.64 4.02 16.63
CA THR A 89 17.61 3.19 15.93
C THR A 89 17.58 3.48 14.43
N ALA A 90 18.76 3.60 13.83
CA ALA A 90 18.85 3.69 12.36
C ALA A 90 18.29 2.42 11.70
N ARG A 91 17.44 2.58 10.70
CA ARG A 91 16.78 1.45 10.01
C ARG A 91 17.08 1.47 8.51
N VAL A 92 16.95 0.29 7.91
CA VAL A 92 17.05 0.11 6.46
C VAL A 92 15.72 -0.47 5.99
N TRP A 93 15.07 0.25 5.07
CA TRP A 93 13.90 -0.22 4.37
C TRP A 93 14.23 -0.42 2.90
N THR A 94 13.99 -1.61 2.42
CA THR A 94 14.47 -2.03 1.10
C THR A 94 13.33 -2.09 0.09
N ILE A 95 13.48 -1.39 -1.01
CA ILE A 95 12.69 -1.60 -2.22
C ILE A 95 13.26 -2.84 -2.91
N PRO A 96 12.54 -3.97 -2.95
CA PRO A 96 13.02 -5.19 -3.57
C PRO A 96 13.07 -5.06 -5.08
N SER A 97 13.80 -5.95 -5.74
CA SER A 97 13.82 -6.02 -7.21
C SER A 97 12.45 -6.33 -7.79
N ASN A 98 12.20 -5.89 -9.01
CA ASN A 98 10.99 -6.25 -9.74
C ASN A 98 10.82 -7.76 -9.93
N ALA A 99 11.92 -8.51 -9.98
CA ALA A 99 11.87 -9.98 -10.06
C ALA A 99 11.31 -10.62 -8.78
N SER A 100 11.54 -9.99 -7.61
CA SER A 100 11.07 -10.50 -6.31
C SER A 100 9.67 -10.00 -5.97
N VAL A 101 9.39 -8.71 -6.18
CA VAL A 101 8.09 -8.09 -5.95
C VAL A 101 7.75 -7.19 -7.14
N PRO A 102 6.90 -7.67 -8.08
CA PRO A 102 6.58 -6.94 -9.32
C PRO A 102 5.56 -5.82 -9.06
N PHE A 103 5.99 -4.76 -8.39
CA PHE A 103 5.13 -3.58 -8.25
C PHE A 103 4.68 -3.07 -9.62
N PRO A 104 3.41 -2.72 -9.82
CA PRO A 104 2.95 -2.09 -11.05
C PRO A 104 3.66 -0.75 -11.33
N ILE A 105 3.84 -0.40 -12.61
CA ILE A 105 4.26 0.96 -13.00
C ILE A 105 3.20 1.95 -12.50
N GLY A 106 3.64 3.07 -11.93
CA GLY A 106 2.78 4.04 -11.27
C GLY A 106 2.59 3.80 -9.76
N THR A 107 3.15 2.71 -9.21
CA THR A 107 3.17 2.51 -7.75
C THR A 107 3.89 3.67 -7.08
N ALA A 108 3.22 4.34 -6.15
CA ALA A 108 3.79 5.35 -5.27
C ALA A 108 3.83 4.83 -3.83
N ILE A 109 4.96 5.00 -3.16
CA ILE A 109 5.15 4.64 -1.75
C ILE A 109 5.79 5.84 -1.06
N THR A 110 5.16 6.32 0.00
CA THR A 110 5.67 7.44 0.80
C THR A 110 6.37 6.92 2.05
N PHE A 111 7.51 7.49 2.36
CA PHE A 111 8.29 7.22 3.57
C PHE A 111 8.24 8.45 4.47
N VAL A 112 7.91 8.25 5.73
CA VAL A 112 7.85 9.31 6.73
C VAL A 112 8.78 8.95 7.87
N ASN A 113 9.79 9.79 8.11
CA ASN A 113 10.71 9.65 9.25
C ASN A 113 10.39 10.74 10.27
N GLN A 114 9.76 10.33 11.38
CA GLN A 114 9.27 11.28 12.39
C GLN A 114 10.42 12.02 13.07
N ASN A 115 10.14 13.21 13.59
CA ASN A 115 11.09 13.94 14.42
C ASN A 115 11.52 13.11 15.65
N GLY A 116 12.83 13.00 15.87
CA GLY A 116 13.41 12.22 16.95
C GLY A 116 13.58 10.73 16.64
N ALA A 117 13.09 10.23 15.51
CA ALA A 117 13.38 8.87 15.06
C ALA A 117 14.85 8.73 14.61
N GLY A 118 15.33 7.49 14.53
CA GLY A 118 16.65 7.19 13.95
C GLY A 118 16.70 7.52 12.44
N VAL A 119 17.91 7.58 11.91
CA VAL A 119 18.11 7.78 10.46
C VAL A 119 17.55 6.59 9.69
N LEU A 120 16.85 6.86 8.59
CA LEU A 120 16.28 5.83 7.73
C LEU A 120 17.04 5.75 6.40
N THR A 121 17.54 4.57 6.04
CA THR A 121 18.04 4.30 4.69
C THR A 121 16.94 3.67 3.86
N ILE A 122 16.56 4.32 2.76
CA ILE A 122 15.72 3.75 1.71
C ILE A 122 16.65 3.07 0.71
N ALA A 123 16.75 1.76 0.81
CA ALA A 123 17.67 0.97 0.00
C ALA A 123 16.98 0.49 -1.29
N ILE A 124 17.76 0.43 -2.36
CA ILE A 124 17.41 -0.24 -3.62
C ILE A 124 18.38 -1.40 -3.84
N THR A 125 17.90 -2.51 -4.38
CA THR A 125 18.73 -3.70 -4.63
C THR A 125 19.34 -3.69 -6.04
N THR A 126 18.73 -4.42 -6.95
CA THR A 126 19.21 -4.58 -8.34
C THR A 126 18.53 -3.61 -9.31
N ASP A 127 17.35 -3.10 -8.94
CA ASP A 127 16.66 -2.09 -9.73
C ASP A 127 17.34 -0.71 -9.54
N ILE A 128 16.94 0.26 -10.33
CA ILE A 128 17.47 1.62 -10.30
C ILE A 128 16.57 2.50 -9.44
N MET A 129 17.15 3.31 -8.55
CA MET A 129 16.45 4.42 -7.90
C MET A 129 17.17 5.72 -8.19
N ARG A 130 16.47 6.66 -8.82
CA ARG A 130 16.99 7.96 -9.25
C ARG A 130 16.44 9.08 -8.37
N LEU A 131 17.32 9.93 -7.85
CA LEU A 131 16.90 11.14 -7.13
C LEU A 131 16.36 12.17 -8.14
N ALA A 132 15.14 12.62 -7.93
CA ALA A 132 14.52 13.65 -8.76
C ALA A 132 15.33 14.96 -8.71
N GLY A 133 15.45 15.64 -9.83
CA GLY A 133 16.24 16.86 -9.98
C GLY A 133 17.73 16.59 -10.15
N ALA A 134 18.38 15.89 -9.23
CA ALA A 134 19.82 15.62 -9.30
C ALA A 134 20.19 14.49 -10.28
N GLY A 135 19.29 13.54 -10.52
CA GLY A 135 19.52 12.39 -11.40
C GLY A 135 20.49 11.33 -10.86
N THR A 136 21.03 11.51 -9.66
CA THR A 136 21.95 10.55 -9.02
C THR A 136 21.26 9.25 -8.67
N LEU A 137 21.98 8.12 -8.79
CA LEU A 137 21.45 6.77 -8.58
C LEU A 137 21.84 6.23 -7.20
N GLY A 138 21.07 5.23 -6.73
CA GLY A 138 21.37 4.44 -5.55
C GLY A 138 20.40 4.64 -4.39
N SER A 139 20.72 4.02 -3.27
CA SER A 139 19.98 4.15 -2.01
C SER A 139 20.02 5.57 -1.47
N ARG A 140 19.04 5.94 -0.65
CA ARG A 140 18.88 7.28 -0.10
C ARG A 140 18.81 7.26 1.42
N THR A 141 19.28 8.33 2.02
CA THR A 141 19.15 8.57 3.46
C THR A 141 18.02 9.57 3.70
N LEU A 142 17.06 9.20 4.52
CA LEU A 142 15.99 10.07 4.97
C LEU A 142 16.22 10.40 6.45
N ASN A 143 16.63 11.62 6.73
CA ASN A 143 16.85 12.07 8.10
C ASN A 143 15.53 12.31 8.86
N PRO A 144 15.55 12.40 10.20
CA PRO A 144 14.38 12.78 11.01
C PRO A 144 13.68 14.05 10.46
N ASN A 145 12.37 14.17 10.59
CA ASN A 145 11.52 15.17 9.94
C ASN A 145 11.48 15.08 8.41
N GLY A 146 11.94 13.97 7.85
CA GLY A 146 11.95 13.77 6.41
C GLY A 146 10.67 13.08 5.92
N VAL A 147 10.26 13.50 4.73
CA VAL A 147 9.22 12.80 3.94
C VAL A 147 9.75 12.61 2.54
N ALA A 148 9.64 11.39 2.00
CA ALA A 148 10.04 11.10 0.64
C ALA A 148 9.02 10.17 -0.03
N THR A 149 8.83 10.34 -1.35
CA THR A 149 7.97 9.46 -2.14
C THR A 149 8.78 8.85 -3.28
N ALA A 150 8.77 7.52 -3.36
CA ALA A 150 9.29 6.77 -4.48
C ALA A 150 8.13 6.39 -5.42
N LEU A 151 8.28 6.74 -6.69
CA LEU A 151 7.34 6.42 -7.77
C LEU A 151 8.01 5.45 -8.75
N LYS A 152 7.38 4.33 -9.04
CA LYS A 152 7.86 3.38 -10.06
C LYS A 152 7.51 3.88 -11.44
N ILE A 153 8.54 4.15 -12.27
CA ILE A 153 8.38 4.75 -13.60
C ILE A 153 8.59 3.76 -14.75
N THR A 154 9.35 2.70 -14.52
CA THR A 154 9.50 1.58 -15.46
C THR A 154 9.48 0.26 -14.70
N ALA A 155 9.62 -0.88 -15.38
CA ALA A 155 9.68 -2.19 -14.72
C ALA A 155 10.81 -2.28 -13.67
N THR A 156 11.94 -1.61 -13.89
CA THR A 156 13.13 -1.69 -13.04
C THR A 156 13.65 -0.33 -12.56
N GLU A 157 12.88 0.74 -12.75
CA GLU A 157 13.33 2.07 -12.33
C GLU A 157 12.29 2.79 -11.46
N TRP A 158 12.78 3.38 -10.40
CA TRP A 158 12.08 4.25 -9.47
C TRP A 158 12.66 5.67 -9.51
N ILE A 159 11.81 6.67 -9.40
CA ILE A 159 12.21 8.04 -9.11
C ILE A 159 11.78 8.39 -7.68
N ILE A 160 12.68 9.01 -6.92
CA ILE A 160 12.40 9.40 -5.54
C ILE A 160 12.64 10.89 -5.34
N SER A 161 11.78 11.54 -4.59
CA SER A 161 11.90 12.93 -4.15
C SER A 161 11.43 13.11 -2.73
N GLY A 162 11.92 14.13 -2.03
CA GLY A 162 11.48 14.39 -0.67
C GLY A 162 12.25 15.51 0.02
N SER A 163 11.83 15.81 1.25
CA SER A 163 12.54 16.71 2.17
C SER A 163 13.45 15.92 3.10
N ASN A 164 14.62 16.46 3.48
CA ASN A 164 15.65 15.79 4.29
C ASN A 164 16.13 14.46 3.70
N LEU A 165 16.07 14.34 2.37
CA LEU A 165 16.50 13.18 1.60
C LEU A 165 17.86 13.48 0.93
N THR A 166 18.83 12.57 1.09
CA THR A 166 20.16 12.69 0.51
C THR A 166 20.64 11.41 -0.13
#